data_2ee1b9cc6b379674aa7de57e73fb9a62
#
_entry.id   2ee1b9cc6b379674aa7de57e73fb9a62
#
_cell.length_a   1.000
_cell.length_b   1.000
_cell.length_c   1.000
_cell.angle_alpha   90.00
_cell.angle_beta   90.00
_cell.angle_gamma   90.00
#
_symmetry.space_group_name_H-M   'P 1'
#
loop_
_entity.id
_entity.type
_entity.pdbx_description
1 polymer ?
#
loop_
_entity_poly.entity_id
_entity_poly.type
_entity_poly.pdbx_seq_one_letter_code
_entity_poly.pdbx_strand_id
1 'polypeptide(L)'
;CRECSNLKTLNKKVNALSEAFSEYFRNSFVDFSKWLLQKRGSLFTSLKIQHYYRYFFMLDELALNLKRVPNYEEIVSKFTILETRKYLLVTTFLDEQNIVNINLKIKEEFANLDMINRYLDRFSKGSKSRNLIKEYYKYLLEKLEQNKTTIRSIRLSLTPAVKFLEYCDNFKNKTPSNYILEGYLSLYCGQKATITGFINFLKNEKEIDISLTNIKPFKFKKVITSKVILKQRLLDLMRLPSIPKSKEQLYYRTLIGYLHNIEVPINIFINKNDLKKDKNNNTYMLLNKQNIYIEDIN
;
A
#
# COMPACT_ATOMS: atom_id res chain seq x y z
N CYS A 1 -45.71 7.17 11.11
CA CYS A 1 -44.56 6.68 11.87
C CYS A 1 -43.24 7.03 11.15
N ARG A 2 -42.11 6.94 11.82
CA ARG A 2 -40.77 7.29 11.27
C ARG A 2 -40.40 6.42 10.07
N GLU A 3 -40.77 5.17 10.08
CA GLU A 3 -40.55 4.23 9.00
C GLU A 3 -41.31 4.63 7.74
N CYS A 4 -42.62 4.94 7.86
CA CYS A 4 -43.41 5.44 6.74
C CYS A 4 -42.87 6.73 6.13
N SER A 5 -42.32 7.61 6.96
CA SER A 5 -41.66 8.85 6.48
C SER A 5 -40.41 8.53 5.68
N ASN A 6 -39.56 7.60 6.16
CA ASN A 6 -38.37 7.15 5.44
C ASN A 6 -38.69 6.50 4.11
N LEU A 7 -39.71 5.64 4.07
CA LEU A 7 -40.16 5.00 2.82
C LEU A 7 -40.70 6.01 1.81
N LYS A 8 -41.51 6.98 2.28
CA LYS A 8 -42.03 8.07 1.40
C LYS A 8 -40.85 8.88 0.81
N THR A 9 -39.87 9.19 1.63
CA THR A 9 -38.65 9.93 1.21
C THR A 9 -37.84 9.10 0.22
N LEU A 10 -37.65 7.79 0.49
CA LEU A 10 -36.94 6.86 -0.39
C LEU A 10 -37.62 6.80 -1.77
N ASN A 11 -38.93 6.55 -1.80
CA ASN A 11 -39.69 6.43 -3.06
C ASN A 11 -39.60 7.71 -3.91
N LYS A 12 -39.71 8.90 -3.28
CA LYS A 12 -39.52 10.16 -3.99
C LYS A 12 -38.14 10.29 -4.61
N LYS A 13 -37.09 9.94 -3.83
CA LYS A 13 -35.70 9.97 -4.33
C LYS A 13 -35.48 8.97 -5.47
N VAL A 14 -35.92 7.73 -5.31
CA VAL A 14 -35.74 6.68 -6.32
C VAL A 14 -36.41 7.08 -7.61
N ASN A 15 -37.68 7.54 -7.58
CA ASN A 15 -38.40 7.96 -8.76
C ASN A 15 -37.69 9.10 -9.49
N ALA A 16 -37.31 10.17 -8.75
CA ALA A 16 -36.61 11.31 -9.35
C ALA A 16 -35.23 10.95 -9.93
N LEU A 17 -34.47 10.09 -9.23
CA LEU A 17 -33.13 9.69 -9.67
C LEU A 17 -33.18 8.69 -10.82
N SER A 18 -34.18 7.81 -10.87
CA SER A 18 -34.28 6.78 -11.89
C SER A 18 -34.56 7.35 -13.29
N GLU A 19 -35.18 8.53 -13.39
CA GLU A 19 -35.43 9.19 -14.66
C GLU A 19 -34.18 9.64 -15.40
N ALA A 20 -33.05 9.84 -14.65
CA ALA A 20 -31.80 10.21 -15.24
C ALA A 20 -31.04 9.04 -15.91
N PHE A 21 -31.51 7.80 -15.73
CA PHE A 21 -30.89 6.62 -16.33
C PHE A 21 -31.50 6.26 -17.70
N SER A 22 -30.67 5.70 -18.55
CA SER A 22 -31.10 5.04 -19.79
C SER A 22 -31.88 3.75 -19.51
N GLU A 23 -32.33 3.09 -20.58
CA GLU A 23 -33.01 1.79 -20.49
C GLU A 23 -32.13 0.69 -19.86
N TYR A 24 -30.78 0.81 -19.95
CA TYR A 24 -29.86 -0.22 -19.47
C TYR A 24 -29.87 -0.36 -17.95
N PHE A 25 -29.94 0.73 -17.18
CA PHE A 25 -29.82 0.70 -15.73
C PHE A 25 -30.98 1.30 -14.93
N ARG A 26 -32.00 1.88 -15.59
CA ARG A 26 -33.18 2.46 -14.92
C ARG A 26 -33.85 1.45 -13.99
N ASN A 27 -34.25 0.31 -14.56
CA ASN A 27 -34.94 -0.74 -13.80
C ASN A 27 -34.01 -1.35 -12.73
N SER A 28 -32.77 -1.60 -13.09
CA SER A 28 -31.77 -2.12 -12.14
C SER A 28 -31.56 -1.22 -10.94
N PHE A 29 -31.58 0.11 -11.09
CA PHE A 29 -31.48 1.04 -9.96
C PHE A 29 -32.74 0.99 -9.07
N VAL A 30 -33.93 0.90 -9.64
CA VAL A 30 -35.17 0.75 -8.87
C VAL A 30 -35.18 -0.56 -8.10
N ASP A 31 -34.79 -1.66 -8.73
CA ASP A 31 -34.73 -2.97 -8.08
C ASP A 31 -33.61 -3.07 -7.03
N PHE A 32 -32.47 -2.43 -7.26
CA PHE A 32 -31.44 -2.24 -6.24
C PHE A 32 -31.98 -1.52 -5.00
N SER A 33 -32.80 -0.50 -5.19
CA SER A 33 -33.39 0.23 -4.06
C SER A 33 -34.29 -0.67 -3.20
N LYS A 34 -35.07 -1.55 -3.82
CA LYS A 34 -35.90 -2.56 -3.12
C LYS A 34 -35.04 -3.60 -2.41
N TRP A 35 -34.05 -4.14 -3.12
CA TRP A 35 -33.09 -5.10 -2.56
C TRP A 35 -32.33 -4.51 -1.35
N LEU A 36 -31.86 -3.26 -1.46
CA LEU A 36 -31.17 -2.56 -0.38
C LEU A 36 -32.07 -2.30 0.83
N LEU A 37 -33.35 -1.97 0.56
CA LEU A 37 -34.38 -1.81 1.58
C LEU A 37 -34.58 -3.11 2.40
N GLN A 38 -34.67 -4.25 1.71
CA GLN A 38 -34.76 -5.55 2.36
C GLN A 38 -33.52 -5.93 3.18
N LYS A 39 -32.34 -5.65 2.67
CA LYS A 39 -31.05 -6.00 3.32
C LYS A 39 -30.67 -5.07 4.48
N ARG A 40 -31.07 -3.77 4.45
CA ARG A 40 -30.55 -2.73 5.36
C ARG A 40 -31.62 -1.85 6.03
N GLY A 41 -32.88 -2.01 5.68
CA GLY A 41 -33.99 -1.23 6.22
C GLY A 41 -34.16 0.18 5.64
N SER A 42 -35.29 0.80 5.99
CA SER A 42 -35.76 2.04 5.36
C SER A 42 -34.87 3.25 5.66
N LEU A 43 -34.36 3.39 6.90
CA LEU A 43 -33.53 4.51 7.30
C LEU A 43 -32.20 4.52 6.53
N PHE A 44 -31.47 3.39 6.55
CA PHE A 44 -30.19 3.27 5.84
C PHE A 44 -30.36 3.56 4.34
N THR A 45 -31.35 2.93 3.73
CA THR A 45 -31.58 3.04 2.28
C THR A 45 -31.94 4.47 1.87
N SER A 46 -32.83 5.14 2.60
CA SER A 46 -33.21 6.53 2.30
C SER A 46 -32.06 7.54 2.43
N LEU A 47 -31.10 7.27 3.34
CA LEU A 47 -29.89 8.10 3.53
C LEU A 47 -28.83 7.81 2.47
N LYS A 48 -28.66 6.55 2.06
CA LYS A 48 -27.53 6.12 1.22
C LYS A 48 -27.83 5.96 -0.26
N ILE A 49 -29.09 5.93 -0.69
CA ILE A 49 -29.46 5.68 -2.10
C ILE A 49 -28.79 6.69 -3.07
N GLN A 50 -28.67 7.94 -2.66
CA GLN A 50 -28.02 8.98 -3.47
C GLN A 50 -26.50 8.76 -3.61
N HIS A 51 -25.87 8.11 -2.67
CA HIS A 51 -24.46 7.71 -2.78
C HIS A 51 -24.30 6.61 -3.84
N TYR A 52 -25.19 5.61 -3.86
CA TYR A 52 -25.15 4.52 -4.83
C TYR A 52 -25.61 4.96 -6.23
N TYR A 53 -26.47 5.98 -6.33
CA TYR A 53 -26.86 6.59 -7.59
C TYR A 53 -25.65 6.97 -8.45
N ARG A 54 -24.62 7.55 -7.87
CA ARG A 54 -23.40 7.96 -8.59
C ARG A 54 -22.72 6.79 -9.30
N TYR A 55 -22.69 5.64 -8.66
CA TYR A 55 -22.06 4.47 -9.26
C TYR A 55 -22.93 3.88 -10.37
N PHE A 56 -24.25 3.82 -10.18
CA PHE A 56 -25.17 3.44 -11.24
C PHE A 56 -25.09 4.39 -12.43
N PHE A 57 -24.96 5.68 -12.19
CA PHE A 57 -24.79 6.67 -13.25
C PHE A 57 -23.51 6.43 -14.06
N MET A 58 -22.38 6.15 -13.41
CA MET A 58 -21.13 5.81 -14.08
C MET A 58 -21.24 4.50 -14.89
N LEU A 59 -21.99 3.51 -14.40
CA LEU A 59 -22.26 2.26 -15.13
C LEU A 59 -23.16 2.50 -16.34
N ASP A 60 -24.17 3.36 -16.21
CA ASP A 60 -25.09 3.72 -17.26
C ASP A 60 -24.39 4.49 -18.39
N GLU A 61 -23.50 5.45 -18.06
CA GLU A 61 -22.64 6.11 -19.05
C GLU A 61 -21.77 5.11 -19.82
N LEU A 62 -21.22 4.11 -19.11
CA LEU A 62 -20.44 3.06 -19.76
C LEU A 62 -21.31 2.20 -20.68
N ALA A 63 -22.53 1.84 -20.24
CA ALA A 63 -23.48 1.08 -21.04
C ALA A 63 -23.94 1.82 -22.31
N LEU A 64 -24.19 3.13 -22.21
CA LEU A 64 -24.50 3.98 -23.34
C LEU A 64 -23.39 3.98 -24.40
N ASN A 65 -22.14 4.07 -23.97
CA ASN A 65 -20.99 4.02 -24.86
C ASN A 65 -20.85 2.65 -25.55
N LEU A 66 -21.12 1.57 -24.82
CA LEU A 66 -21.03 0.18 -25.32
C LEU A 66 -22.30 -0.27 -26.05
N LYS A 67 -23.41 0.47 -25.92
CA LYS A 67 -24.77 0.11 -26.41
C LYS A 67 -25.26 -1.24 -25.85
N ARG A 68 -24.83 -1.60 -24.66
CA ARG A 68 -25.24 -2.80 -23.92
C ARG A 68 -24.77 -2.69 -22.45
N VAL A 69 -25.31 -3.55 -21.59
CA VAL A 69 -24.80 -3.70 -20.21
C VAL A 69 -23.32 -4.13 -20.25
N PRO A 70 -22.42 -3.43 -19.55
CA PRO A 70 -21.01 -3.79 -19.51
C PRO A 70 -20.79 -5.11 -18.77
N ASN A 71 -19.79 -5.88 -19.19
CA ASN A 71 -19.32 -7.03 -18.42
C ASN A 71 -18.39 -6.59 -17.27
N TYR A 72 -18.05 -7.52 -16.38
CA TYR A 72 -17.23 -7.20 -15.20
C TYR A 72 -15.82 -6.69 -15.55
N GLU A 73 -15.20 -7.22 -16.61
CA GLU A 73 -13.88 -6.78 -17.08
C GLU A 73 -13.90 -5.33 -17.57
N GLU A 74 -14.90 -4.94 -18.32
CA GLU A 74 -15.09 -3.57 -18.80
C GLU A 74 -15.32 -2.59 -17.64
N ILE A 75 -16.07 -3.02 -16.62
CA ILE A 75 -16.30 -2.24 -15.40
C ILE A 75 -14.98 -2.00 -14.67
N VAL A 76 -14.18 -3.04 -14.38
CA VAL A 76 -12.93 -2.89 -13.63
C VAL A 76 -11.81 -2.24 -14.44
N SER A 77 -11.84 -2.35 -15.76
CA SER A 77 -10.93 -1.61 -16.66
C SER A 77 -11.19 -0.10 -16.61
N LYS A 78 -12.47 0.30 -16.50
CA LYS A 78 -12.87 1.72 -16.45
C LYS A 78 -12.74 2.32 -15.07
N PHE A 79 -13.17 1.56 -14.04
CA PHE A 79 -13.32 2.03 -12.67
C PHE A 79 -12.38 1.26 -11.75
N THR A 80 -11.25 1.18 -11.66
CA THR A 80 -10.35 0.41 -10.79
C THR A 80 -11.02 -0.49 -9.72
N ILE A 81 -10.35 -1.51 -9.25
CA ILE A 81 -10.88 -2.37 -8.16
C ILE A 81 -11.10 -1.58 -6.85
N LEU A 82 -10.33 -0.52 -6.61
CA LEU A 82 -10.52 0.33 -5.43
C LEU A 82 -11.83 1.10 -5.47
N GLU A 83 -12.21 1.60 -6.63
CA GLU A 83 -13.49 2.32 -6.79
C GLU A 83 -14.67 1.36 -6.71
N THR A 84 -14.59 0.19 -7.35
CA THR A 84 -15.64 -0.83 -7.25
C THR A 84 -15.87 -1.31 -5.81
N ARG A 85 -14.82 -1.37 -4.97
CA ARG A 85 -14.94 -1.71 -3.53
C ARG A 85 -15.74 -0.69 -2.73
N LYS A 86 -15.75 0.59 -3.10
CA LYS A 86 -16.57 1.61 -2.42
C LYS A 86 -18.06 1.36 -2.60
N TYR A 87 -18.43 0.64 -3.64
CA TYR A 87 -19.82 0.32 -4.02
C TYR A 87 -20.12 -1.18 -3.98
N LEU A 88 -19.51 -1.88 -3.01
CA LEU A 88 -19.61 -3.34 -2.89
C LEU A 88 -21.06 -3.85 -2.90
N LEU A 89 -22.00 -3.12 -2.29
CA LEU A 89 -23.42 -3.52 -2.28
C LEU A 89 -24.04 -3.46 -3.68
N VAL A 90 -23.62 -2.52 -4.53
CA VAL A 90 -24.10 -2.47 -5.92
C VAL A 90 -23.54 -3.65 -6.71
N THR A 91 -22.24 -3.90 -6.60
CA THR A 91 -21.63 -5.04 -7.31
C THR A 91 -22.20 -6.38 -6.83
N THR A 92 -22.47 -6.53 -5.52
CA THR A 92 -23.14 -7.73 -4.99
C THR A 92 -24.55 -7.89 -5.55
N PHE A 93 -25.33 -6.81 -5.61
CA PHE A 93 -26.67 -6.85 -6.20
C PHE A 93 -26.62 -7.25 -7.69
N LEU A 94 -25.73 -6.64 -8.47
CA LEU A 94 -25.61 -6.93 -9.90
C LEU A 94 -25.23 -8.40 -10.16
N ASP A 95 -24.40 -8.99 -9.30
CA ASP A 95 -24.00 -10.40 -9.35
C ASP A 95 -25.15 -11.32 -8.91
N GLU A 96 -25.82 -11.03 -7.76
CA GLU A 96 -26.99 -11.79 -7.28
C GLU A 96 -28.16 -11.80 -8.28
N GLN A 97 -28.33 -10.72 -9.07
CA GLN A 97 -29.37 -10.62 -10.10
C GLN A 97 -28.91 -11.10 -11.49
N ASN A 98 -27.70 -11.64 -11.62
CA ASN A 98 -27.10 -12.06 -12.88
C ASN A 98 -27.05 -10.96 -13.96
N ILE A 99 -27.05 -9.69 -13.56
CA ILE A 99 -26.91 -8.55 -14.48
C ILE A 99 -25.45 -8.41 -14.92
N VAL A 100 -24.51 -8.58 -13.97
CA VAL A 100 -23.07 -8.60 -14.21
C VAL A 100 -22.46 -9.72 -13.38
N ASN A 101 -21.95 -10.74 -14.02
CA ASN A 101 -21.30 -11.86 -13.35
C ASN A 101 -19.87 -11.49 -12.92
N ILE A 102 -19.56 -11.58 -11.62
CA ILE A 102 -18.24 -11.27 -11.09
C ILE A 102 -17.27 -12.42 -11.34
N ASN A 103 -16.27 -12.19 -12.18
CA ASN A 103 -15.19 -13.14 -12.39
C ASN A 103 -14.06 -12.89 -11.38
N LEU A 104 -13.86 -13.82 -10.44
CA LEU A 104 -12.85 -13.71 -9.38
C LEU A 104 -11.41 -13.68 -9.92
N LYS A 105 -11.12 -14.36 -11.04
CA LYS A 105 -9.79 -14.32 -11.67
C LYS A 105 -9.51 -12.92 -12.23
N ILE A 106 -10.45 -12.36 -12.97
CA ILE A 106 -10.36 -10.99 -13.50
C ILE A 106 -10.19 -10.00 -12.35
N LYS A 107 -10.99 -10.14 -11.29
CA LYS A 107 -10.88 -9.30 -10.09
C LYS A 107 -9.49 -9.35 -9.45
N GLU A 108 -8.89 -10.54 -9.32
CA GLU A 108 -7.54 -10.71 -8.78
C GLU A 108 -6.49 -10.08 -9.70
N GLU A 109 -6.61 -10.29 -11.00
CA GLU A 109 -5.67 -9.74 -11.99
C GLU A 109 -5.67 -8.21 -11.98
N PHE A 110 -6.83 -7.58 -12.08
CA PHE A 110 -6.93 -6.12 -12.00
C PHE A 110 -6.49 -5.56 -10.64
N ALA A 111 -6.74 -6.27 -9.53
CA ALA A 111 -6.22 -5.88 -8.22
C ALA A 111 -4.67 -5.91 -8.18
N ASN A 112 -4.04 -6.86 -8.86
CA ASN A 112 -2.59 -6.91 -8.99
C ASN A 112 -2.07 -5.78 -9.87
N LEU A 113 -2.72 -5.48 -11.00
CA LEU A 113 -2.38 -4.36 -11.89
C LEU A 113 -2.52 -3.00 -11.19
N ASP A 114 -3.61 -2.77 -10.47
CA ASP A 114 -3.80 -1.56 -9.67
C ASP A 114 -2.68 -1.37 -8.63
N MET A 115 -2.22 -2.47 -8.01
CA MET A 115 -1.13 -2.42 -7.06
C MET A 115 0.21 -2.11 -7.74
N ILE A 116 0.46 -2.72 -8.91
CA ILE A 116 1.65 -2.46 -9.73
C ILE A 116 1.71 -0.97 -10.10
N ASN A 117 0.62 -0.40 -10.61
CA ASN A 117 0.55 1.01 -10.98
C ASN A 117 0.87 1.92 -9.77
N ARG A 118 0.32 1.61 -8.60
CA ARG A 118 0.65 2.34 -7.36
C ARG A 118 2.12 2.24 -6.97
N TYR A 119 2.77 1.11 -7.21
CA TYR A 119 4.20 0.96 -6.98
C TYR A 119 5.03 1.81 -7.93
N LEU A 120 4.67 1.86 -9.23
CA LEU A 120 5.35 2.68 -10.23
C LEU A 120 5.21 4.18 -9.97
N ASP A 121 4.08 4.60 -9.38
CA ASP A 121 3.80 6.00 -9.06
C ASP A 121 4.26 6.45 -7.68
N ARG A 122 4.82 5.54 -6.88
CA ARG A 122 5.23 5.83 -5.50
C ARG A 122 6.39 6.81 -5.38
N PHE A 123 7.24 6.84 -6.39
CA PHE A 123 8.41 7.71 -6.42
C PHE A 123 8.18 8.97 -7.25
N SER A 124 8.83 10.07 -6.87
CA SER A 124 8.75 11.36 -7.58
C SER A 124 9.16 11.20 -9.04
N LYS A 125 8.50 11.94 -9.94
CA LYS A 125 8.86 11.98 -11.37
C LYS A 125 10.33 12.39 -11.53
N GLY A 126 11.07 11.66 -12.35
CA GLY A 126 12.50 11.91 -12.61
C GLY A 126 13.47 11.39 -11.55
N SER A 127 12.99 10.79 -10.43
CA SER A 127 13.88 10.20 -9.44
C SER A 127 14.57 8.92 -9.96
N LYS A 128 15.80 8.66 -9.48
CA LYS A 128 16.54 7.42 -9.80
C LYS A 128 15.73 6.17 -9.42
N SER A 129 15.08 6.18 -8.27
CA SER A 129 14.25 5.08 -7.78
C SER A 129 13.06 4.82 -8.71
N ARG A 130 12.42 5.89 -9.26
CA ARG A 130 11.33 5.74 -10.24
C ARG A 130 11.82 5.11 -11.54
N ASN A 131 12.97 5.50 -12.03
CA ASN A 131 13.54 4.93 -13.23
C ASN A 131 13.88 3.45 -13.04
N LEU A 132 14.57 3.11 -11.95
CA LEU A 132 14.93 1.73 -11.66
C LEU A 132 13.71 0.80 -11.51
N ILE A 133 12.65 1.25 -10.81
CA ILE A 133 11.46 0.41 -10.65
C ILE A 133 10.69 0.22 -11.95
N LYS A 134 10.64 1.24 -12.83
CA LYS A 134 10.04 1.14 -14.16
C LYS A 134 10.81 0.20 -15.08
N GLU A 135 12.13 0.26 -15.05
CA GLU A 135 13.00 -0.61 -15.84
C GLU A 135 12.91 -2.06 -15.34
N TYR A 136 12.86 -2.27 -14.02
CA TYR A 136 12.61 -3.60 -13.46
C TYR A 136 11.24 -4.15 -13.85
N TYR A 137 10.21 -3.31 -13.84
CA TYR A 137 8.88 -3.70 -14.30
C TYR A 137 8.90 -4.10 -15.77
N LYS A 138 9.57 -3.33 -16.65
CA LYS A 138 9.73 -3.67 -18.06
C LYS A 138 10.41 -5.02 -18.25
N TYR A 139 11.51 -5.27 -17.55
CA TYR A 139 12.19 -6.57 -17.52
C TYR A 139 11.27 -7.73 -17.10
N LEU A 140 10.38 -7.50 -16.12
CA LEU A 140 9.41 -8.50 -15.70
C LEU A 140 8.28 -8.71 -16.73
N LEU A 141 7.89 -7.67 -17.50
CA LEU A 141 6.93 -7.79 -18.60
C LEU A 141 7.48 -8.63 -19.75
N GLU A 142 8.74 -8.46 -20.11
CA GLU A 142 9.41 -9.31 -21.11
C GLU A 142 9.38 -10.79 -20.72
N LYS A 143 9.49 -11.09 -19.43
CA LYS A 143 9.30 -12.46 -18.90
C LYS A 143 7.86 -12.93 -18.95
N LEU A 144 6.90 -12.02 -18.78
CA LEU A 144 5.48 -12.34 -18.89
C LEU A 144 5.11 -12.72 -20.34
N GLU A 145 5.60 -11.95 -21.31
CA GLU A 145 5.41 -12.23 -22.74
C GLU A 145 5.99 -13.61 -23.14
N GLN A 146 7.08 -14.01 -22.47
CA GLN A 146 7.69 -15.35 -22.64
C GLN A 146 6.99 -16.44 -21.82
N ASN A 147 5.85 -16.17 -21.19
CA ASN A 147 5.11 -17.08 -20.29
C ASN A 147 5.95 -17.62 -19.11
N LYS A 148 7.01 -16.91 -18.68
CA LYS A 148 7.89 -17.31 -17.58
C LYS A 148 7.44 -16.78 -16.22
N THR A 149 6.42 -15.94 -16.18
CA THR A 149 5.89 -15.33 -14.95
C THR A 149 4.40 -15.00 -15.10
N THR A 150 3.78 -14.47 -14.04
CA THR A 150 2.37 -14.03 -14.00
C THR A 150 2.28 -12.60 -13.46
N ILE A 151 1.18 -11.91 -13.72
CA ILE A 151 0.91 -10.55 -13.17
C ILE A 151 1.00 -10.55 -11.64
N ARG A 152 0.48 -11.60 -10.99
CA ARG A 152 0.61 -11.77 -9.53
C ARG A 152 2.07 -11.87 -9.09
N SER A 153 2.89 -12.67 -9.79
CA SER A 153 4.32 -12.83 -9.49
C SER A 153 5.09 -11.52 -9.72
N ILE A 154 4.75 -10.75 -10.76
CA ILE A 154 5.31 -9.42 -11.01
C ILE A 154 5.03 -8.50 -9.82
N ARG A 155 3.78 -8.40 -9.36
CA ARG A 155 3.43 -7.61 -8.17
C ARG A 155 4.24 -8.03 -6.93
N LEU A 156 4.37 -9.34 -6.70
CA LEU A 156 5.14 -9.87 -5.57
C LEU A 156 6.63 -9.54 -5.67
N SER A 157 7.21 -9.55 -6.88
CA SER A 157 8.61 -9.18 -7.13
C SER A 157 8.85 -7.67 -6.96
N LEU A 158 7.89 -6.84 -7.36
CA LEU A 158 7.99 -5.38 -7.20
C LEU A 158 7.89 -4.93 -5.73
N THR A 159 7.15 -5.65 -4.90
CA THR A 159 6.93 -5.27 -3.48
C THR A 159 8.25 -5.08 -2.70
N PRO A 160 9.20 -6.06 -2.66
CA PRO A 160 10.48 -5.87 -1.98
C PRO A 160 11.39 -4.86 -2.68
N ALA A 161 11.33 -4.76 -4.02
CA ALA A 161 12.10 -3.79 -4.78
C ALA A 161 11.72 -2.35 -4.41
N VAL A 162 10.42 -2.04 -4.33
CA VAL A 162 9.91 -0.74 -3.90
C VAL A 162 10.37 -0.41 -2.48
N LYS A 163 10.22 -1.34 -1.53
CA LYS A 163 10.64 -1.13 -0.14
C LYS A 163 12.14 -0.85 -0.03
N PHE A 164 12.95 -1.55 -0.80
CA PHE A 164 14.39 -1.32 -0.81
C PHE A 164 14.75 0.03 -1.44
N LEU A 165 14.12 0.41 -2.54
CA LEU A 165 14.33 1.73 -3.15
C LEU A 165 13.86 2.88 -2.24
N GLU A 166 12.74 2.72 -1.53
CA GLU A 166 12.31 3.67 -0.49
C GLU A 166 13.37 3.80 0.62
N TYR A 167 13.98 2.68 0.99
CA TYR A 167 15.08 2.70 1.95
C TYR A 167 16.31 3.42 1.38
N CYS A 168 16.66 3.22 0.10
CA CYS A 168 17.75 3.94 -0.57
C CYS A 168 17.50 5.45 -0.60
N ASP A 169 16.25 5.90 -0.75
CA ASP A 169 15.89 7.32 -0.81
C ASP A 169 16.18 8.10 0.48
N ASN A 170 16.41 7.40 1.61
CA ASN A 170 16.84 8.02 2.85
C ASN A 170 18.34 8.43 2.85
N PHE A 171 19.11 8.01 1.85
CA PHE A 171 20.54 8.28 1.75
C PHE A 171 20.83 9.36 0.70
N LYS A 172 21.90 10.12 0.91
CA LYS A 172 22.26 11.27 0.06
C LYS A 172 22.38 10.90 -1.43
N ASN A 173 22.99 9.77 -1.74
CA ASN A 173 23.23 9.36 -3.13
C ASN A 173 22.02 8.62 -3.76
N LYS A 174 21.05 8.15 -2.95
CA LYS A 174 19.85 7.44 -3.40
C LYS A 174 20.10 6.31 -4.43
N THR A 175 21.30 5.73 -4.41
CA THR A 175 21.72 4.68 -5.35
C THR A 175 21.89 3.37 -4.59
N PRO A 176 21.29 2.25 -5.06
CA PRO A 176 21.51 0.93 -4.48
C PRO A 176 23.00 0.60 -4.37
N SER A 177 23.41 0.05 -3.22
CA SER A 177 24.80 -0.39 -2.97
C SER A 177 24.81 -1.49 -1.91
N ASN A 178 25.91 -2.25 -1.84
CA ASN A 178 26.10 -3.26 -0.79
C ASN A 178 25.96 -2.67 0.61
N TYR A 179 26.50 -1.48 0.84
CA TYR A 179 26.43 -0.77 2.11
C TYR A 179 24.98 -0.48 2.55
N ILE A 180 24.13 0.00 1.63
CA ILE A 180 22.70 0.26 1.91
C ILE A 180 21.93 -1.05 2.07
N LEU A 181 22.25 -2.05 1.24
CA LEU A 181 21.60 -3.37 1.29
C LEU A 181 21.89 -4.09 2.61
N GLU A 182 23.10 -4.00 3.15
CA GLU A 182 23.44 -4.51 4.49
C GLU A 182 22.58 -3.86 5.58
N GLY A 183 22.43 -2.54 5.56
CA GLY A 183 21.57 -1.81 6.49
C GLY A 183 20.10 -2.24 6.39
N TYR A 184 19.59 -2.32 5.16
CA TYR A 184 18.22 -2.77 4.88
C TYR A 184 17.97 -4.19 5.43
N LEU A 185 18.83 -5.13 5.12
CA LEU A 185 18.69 -6.52 5.57
C LEU A 185 18.95 -6.73 7.05
N SER A 186 19.65 -5.80 7.71
CA SER A 186 19.79 -5.80 9.17
C SER A 186 18.46 -5.51 9.87
N LEU A 187 17.63 -4.62 9.28
CA LEU A 187 16.28 -4.32 9.77
C LEU A 187 15.25 -5.34 9.30
N TYR A 188 15.36 -5.77 8.04
CA TYR A 188 14.38 -6.62 7.36
C TYR A 188 14.99 -7.97 6.94
N CYS A 189 15.55 -8.69 7.90
CA CYS A 189 16.31 -9.93 7.65
C CYS A 189 15.51 -11.02 6.88
N GLY A 190 14.18 -11.04 7.00
CA GLY A 190 13.29 -11.94 6.24
C GLY A 190 13.17 -11.59 4.76
N GLN A 191 13.65 -10.41 4.32
CA GLN A 191 13.51 -9.97 2.93
C GLN A 191 14.62 -10.48 1.99
N LYS A 192 15.64 -11.18 2.50
CA LYS A 192 16.79 -11.63 1.70
C LYS A 192 16.37 -12.47 0.48
N ALA A 193 15.50 -13.46 0.68
CA ALA A 193 15.02 -14.32 -0.42
C ALA A 193 14.11 -13.56 -1.41
N THR A 194 13.22 -12.71 -0.89
CA THR A 194 12.23 -11.99 -1.72
C THR A 194 12.85 -10.92 -2.60
N ILE A 195 13.95 -10.28 -2.16
CA ILE A 195 14.64 -9.22 -2.92
C ILE A 195 15.64 -9.76 -3.95
N THR A 196 15.97 -11.05 -3.93
CA THR A 196 17.00 -11.67 -4.79
C THR A 196 16.79 -11.34 -6.26
N GLY A 197 15.57 -11.43 -6.75
CA GLY A 197 15.24 -11.14 -8.16
C GLY A 197 15.60 -9.71 -8.57
N PHE A 198 15.33 -8.73 -7.70
CA PHE A 198 15.66 -7.34 -7.96
C PHE A 198 17.16 -7.06 -7.88
N ILE A 199 17.86 -7.65 -6.90
CA ILE A 199 19.33 -7.52 -6.80
C ILE A 199 20.03 -8.12 -8.01
N ASN A 200 19.58 -9.28 -8.49
CA ASN A 200 20.11 -9.89 -9.72
C ASN A 200 19.87 -8.99 -10.95
N PHE A 201 18.68 -8.37 -11.05
CA PHE A 201 18.40 -7.38 -12.10
C PHE A 201 19.35 -6.18 -12.01
N LEU A 202 19.56 -5.61 -10.83
CA LEU A 202 20.48 -4.48 -10.65
C LEU A 202 21.90 -4.85 -11.05
N LYS A 203 22.37 -6.06 -10.71
CA LYS A 203 23.71 -6.54 -11.04
C LYS A 203 23.86 -6.81 -12.52
N ASN A 204 22.94 -7.56 -13.12
CA ASN A 204 23.11 -8.11 -14.46
C ASN A 204 22.66 -7.15 -15.57
N GLU A 205 21.59 -6.39 -15.34
CA GLU A 205 20.99 -5.52 -16.35
C GLU A 205 21.37 -4.03 -16.17
N LYS A 206 21.83 -3.67 -14.96
CA LYS A 206 22.23 -2.27 -14.65
C LYS A 206 23.69 -2.11 -14.28
N GLU A 207 24.45 -3.21 -14.28
CA GLU A 207 25.89 -3.23 -13.97
C GLU A 207 26.22 -2.56 -12.60
N ILE A 208 25.22 -2.55 -11.69
CA ILE A 208 25.45 -2.02 -10.35
C ILE A 208 26.16 -3.11 -9.53
N ASP A 209 27.31 -2.78 -8.96
CA ASP A 209 28.07 -3.69 -8.09
C ASP A 209 27.33 -3.90 -6.75
N ILE A 210 26.34 -4.80 -6.78
CA ILE A 210 25.52 -5.18 -5.63
C ILE A 210 25.31 -6.70 -5.59
N SER A 211 25.46 -7.30 -4.41
CA SER A 211 25.34 -8.75 -4.27
C SER A 211 24.86 -9.16 -2.89
N LEU A 212 24.01 -10.19 -2.84
CA LEU A 212 23.55 -10.81 -1.59
C LEU A 212 24.63 -11.73 -0.95
N THR A 213 25.64 -12.17 -1.71
CA THR A 213 26.71 -13.05 -1.21
C THR A 213 27.71 -12.32 -0.31
N ASN A 214 27.93 -11.04 -0.58
CA ASN A 214 28.90 -10.22 0.15
C ASN A 214 28.34 -9.55 1.41
N ILE A 215 27.06 -9.80 1.73
CA ILE A 215 26.42 -9.19 2.89
C ILE A 215 26.87 -9.88 4.17
N LYS A 216 27.52 -9.12 5.03
CA LYS A 216 27.90 -9.56 6.36
C LYS A 216 26.75 -9.31 7.35
N PRO A 217 26.43 -10.28 8.23
CA PRO A 217 25.47 -10.02 9.31
C PRO A 217 25.94 -8.84 10.14
N PHE A 218 25.02 -7.94 10.47
CA PHE A 218 25.31 -6.84 11.40
C PHE A 218 25.80 -7.42 12.74
N LYS A 219 26.96 -6.97 13.19
CA LYS A 219 27.50 -7.30 14.51
C LYS A 219 27.29 -6.12 15.43
N PHE A 220 26.67 -6.37 16.58
CA PHE A 220 26.57 -5.36 17.64
C PHE A 220 27.93 -4.96 18.11
N LYS A 221 28.26 -3.67 17.96
CA LYS A 221 29.46 -3.08 18.54
C LYS A 221 29.09 -2.28 19.79
N LYS A 222 29.96 -2.28 20.80
CA LYS A 222 29.78 -1.42 21.96
C LYS A 222 29.99 0.04 21.55
N VAL A 223 29.19 0.93 22.12
CA VAL A 223 29.37 2.38 21.96
C VAL A 223 30.68 2.82 22.59
N ILE A 224 31.49 3.57 21.85
CA ILE A 224 32.73 4.15 22.33
C ILE A 224 32.46 5.40 23.20
N THR A 225 31.39 6.15 22.86
CA THR A 225 31.01 7.38 23.59
C THR A 225 30.54 7.06 25.00
N SER A 226 31.05 7.81 25.99
CA SER A 226 30.68 7.58 27.39
C SER A 226 29.17 7.78 27.62
N LYS A 227 28.63 7.00 28.57
CA LYS A 227 27.20 7.04 28.92
C LYS A 227 26.76 8.44 29.39
N VAL A 228 27.65 9.20 30.00
CA VAL A 228 27.39 10.59 30.43
C VAL A 228 27.17 11.51 29.23
N ILE A 229 27.99 11.41 28.19
CA ILE A 229 27.86 12.21 26.97
C ILE A 229 26.59 11.83 26.22
N LEU A 230 26.26 10.53 26.12
CA LEU A 230 25.02 10.06 25.48
C LEU A 230 23.78 10.59 26.22
N LYS A 231 23.82 10.55 27.59
CA LYS A 231 22.74 11.11 28.43
C LYS A 231 22.56 12.60 28.16
N GLN A 232 23.63 13.36 28.14
CA GLN A 232 23.55 14.81 27.89
C GLN A 232 22.97 15.11 26.51
N ARG A 233 23.46 14.43 25.46
CA ARG A 233 22.91 14.57 24.09
C ARG A 233 21.42 14.22 24.01
N LEU A 234 21.01 13.18 24.71
CA LEU A 234 19.61 12.77 24.75
C LEU A 234 18.74 13.85 25.41
N LEU A 235 19.15 14.37 26.56
CA LEU A 235 18.49 15.46 27.26
C LEU A 235 18.39 16.71 26.39
N ASP A 236 19.44 17.07 25.66
CA ASP A 236 19.41 18.25 24.77
C ASP A 236 18.43 18.06 23.60
N LEU A 237 18.30 16.86 23.05
CA LEU A 237 17.31 16.53 22.02
C LEU A 237 15.89 16.51 22.55
N MET A 238 15.67 16.04 23.78
CA MET A 238 14.35 15.98 24.44
C MET A 238 13.85 17.33 24.91
N ARG A 239 14.73 18.32 25.13
CA ARG A 239 14.34 19.69 25.45
C ARG A 239 13.73 20.45 24.27
N LEU A 240 13.85 19.92 23.05
CA LEU A 240 13.22 20.52 21.87
C LEU A 240 11.71 20.29 21.94
N PRO A 241 10.87 21.28 21.55
CA PRO A 241 9.40 21.13 21.52
C PRO A 241 8.93 19.94 20.66
N SER A 242 9.68 19.64 19.63
CA SER A 242 9.57 18.42 18.82
C SER A 242 10.92 18.10 18.21
N ILE A 243 11.22 16.81 18.01
CA ILE A 243 12.47 16.40 17.37
C ILE A 243 12.37 16.62 15.85
N PRO A 244 13.17 17.54 15.27
CA PRO A 244 13.16 17.77 13.84
C PRO A 244 13.56 16.51 13.07
N LYS A 245 12.97 16.28 11.88
CA LYS A 245 13.32 15.11 11.03
C LYS A 245 14.83 14.96 10.79
N SER A 246 15.53 16.07 10.67
CA SER A 246 17.01 16.06 10.50
C SER A 246 17.77 15.48 11.71
N LYS A 247 17.19 15.52 12.90
CA LYS A 247 17.78 15.02 14.16
C LYS A 247 17.20 13.68 14.61
N GLU A 248 16.17 13.16 13.96
CA GLU A 248 15.48 11.93 14.35
C GLU A 248 16.42 10.71 14.38
N GLN A 249 17.29 10.57 13.37
CA GLN A 249 18.29 9.49 13.34
C GLN A 249 19.33 9.61 14.47
N LEU A 250 19.75 10.84 14.81
CA LEU A 250 20.65 11.09 15.91
C LEU A 250 19.97 10.72 17.23
N TYR A 251 18.71 11.06 17.41
CA TYR A 251 17.93 10.71 18.60
C TYR A 251 17.85 9.19 18.80
N TYR A 252 17.38 8.42 17.81
CA TYR A 252 17.28 6.96 17.94
C TYR A 252 18.64 6.29 18.21
N ARG A 253 19.69 6.71 17.49
CA ARG A 253 21.05 6.16 17.73
C ARG A 253 21.57 6.49 19.13
N THR A 254 21.35 7.71 19.60
CA THR A 254 21.75 8.13 20.94
C THR A 254 20.98 7.35 22.02
N LEU A 255 19.66 7.18 21.82
CA LEU A 255 18.80 6.44 22.74
C LEU A 255 19.21 4.97 22.85
N ILE A 256 19.37 4.29 21.70
CA ILE A 256 19.82 2.89 21.66
C ILE A 256 21.21 2.74 22.27
N GLY A 257 22.12 3.66 21.95
CA GLY A 257 23.48 3.69 22.56
C GLY A 257 23.44 3.84 24.06
N TYR A 258 22.60 4.71 24.58
CA TYR A 258 22.43 4.97 26.00
C TYR A 258 21.82 3.78 26.76
N LEU A 259 20.69 3.22 26.23
CA LEU A 259 19.97 2.14 26.89
C LEU A 259 20.67 0.80 26.78
N HIS A 260 21.19 0.46 25.60
CA HIS A 260 21.67 -0.89 25.29
C HIS A 260 23.19 -0.98 25.08
N ASN A 261 23.91 0.15 25.13
CA ASN A 261 25.35 0.21 24.83
C ASN A 261 25.71 -0.35 23.44
N ILE A 262 24.81 -0.12 22.46
CA ILE A 262 24.91 -0.57 21.08
C ILE A 262 25.18 0.61 20.15
N GLU A 263 26.22 0.53 19.34
CA GLU A 263 26.46 1.46 18.25
C GLU A 263 25.65 1.06 17.03
N VAL A 264 24.67 1.90 16.64
CA VAL A 264 23.88 1.70 15.44
C VAL A 264 24.58 2.33 14.24
N PRO A 265 25.03 1.56 13.24
CA PRO A 265 25.71 2.07 12.06
C PRO A 265 24.88 3.05 11.25
N ILE A 266 25.56 3.94 10.50
CA ILE A 266 24.91 4.99 9.71
C ILE A 266 24.04 4.41 8.58
N ASN A 267 24.39 3.22 8.06
CA ASN A 267 23.61 2.53 7.04
C ASN A 267 22.32 1.88 7.56
N ILE A 268 22.08 1.89 8.86
CA ILE A 268 20.80 1.48 9.45
C ILE A 268 19.96 2.74 9.66
N PHE A 269 18.96 2.93 8.81
CA PHE A 269 18.03 4.06 8.90
C PHE A 269 16.76 3.63 9.64
N ILE A 270 16.52 4.23 10.80
CA ILE A 270 15.42 3.88 11.70
C ILE A 270 14.23 4.79 11.39
N ASN A 271 13.11 4.21 11.02
CA ASN A 271 11.85 4.94 10.86
C ASN A 271 10.94 4.69 12.08
N LYS A 272 10.10 5.66 12.41
CA LYS A 272 9.06 5.49 13.44
C LYS A 272 8.15 4.30 13.14
N ASN A 273 7.91 4.00 11.87
CA ASN A 273 7.09 2.87 11.43
C ASN A 273 7.75 1.49 11.63
N ASP A 274 9.06 1.46 11.91
CA ASP A 274 9.78 0.22 12.22
C ASP A 274 9.67 -0.16 13.71
N LEU A 275 9.15 0.75 14.52
CA LEU A 275 8.91 0.51 15.94
C LEU A 275 7.65 -0.33 16.11
N LYS A 276 7.73 -1.33 16.97
CA LYS A 276 6.64 -2.26 17.29
C LYS A 276 6.34 -2.18 18.78
N LYS A 277 5.16 -2.60 19.15
CA LYS A 277 4.77 -2.79 20.55
C LYS A 277 4.67 -4.27 20.88
N ASP A 278 5.16 -4.66 22.03
CA ASP A 278 5.00 -6.00 22.58
C ASP A 278 3.64 -6.16 23.31
N LYS A 279 3.39 -7.34 23.89
CA LYS A 279 2.16 -7.63 24.64
C LYS A 279 1.98 -6.74 25.88
N ASN A 280 3.09 -6.19 26.41
CA ASN A 280 3.10 -5.31 27.59
C ASN A 280 3.12 -3.83 27.19
N ASN A 281 2.88 -3.52 25.90
CA ASN A 281 2.90 -2.18 25.33
C ASN A 281 4.28 -1.51 25.30
N ASN A 282 5.37 -2.27 25.51
CA ASN A 282 6.73 -1.73 25.39
C ASN A 282 7.10 -1.57 23.91
N THR A 283 7.66 -0.42 23.56
CA THR A 283 8.12 -0.14 22.21
C THR A 283 9.49 -0.77 21.96
N TYR A 284 9.64 -1.46 20.85
CA TYR A 284 10.91 -2.04 20.43
C TYR A 284 11.12 -1.96 18.92
N MET A 285 12.39 -2.03 18.52
CA MET A 285 12.84 -2.21 17.15
C MET A 285 13.45 -3.59 16.97
N LEU A 286 13.14 -4.25 15.86
CA LEU A 286 13.79 -5.50 15.49
C LEU A 286 15.07 -5.20 14.72
N LEU A 287 16.22 -5.47 15.32
CA LEU A 287 17.52 -5.32 14.68
C LEU A 287 18.27 -6.65 14.70
N ASN A 288 18.63 -7.16 13.55
CA ASN A 288 19.29 -8.47 13.38
C ASN A 288 18.62 -9.62 14.16
N LYS A 289 17.28 -9.70 14.08
CA LYS A 289 16.42 -10.66 14.81
C LYS A 289 16.37 -10.50 16.33
N GLN A 290 16.96 -9.45 16.88
CA GLN A 290 16.88 -9.14 18.31
C GLN A 290 15.94 -7.97 18.55
N ASN A 291 15.11 -8.06 19.59
CA ASN A 291 14.25 -6.97 20.01
C ASN A 291 15.09 -5.96 20.81
N ILE A 292 15.28 -4.77 20.28
CA ILE A 292 15.93 -3.66 20.96
C ILE A 292 14.83 -2.76 21.50
N TYR A 293 14.59 -2.81 22.80
CA TYR A 293 13.56 -2.02 23.45
C TYR A 293 13.96 -0.54 23.51
N ILE A 294 12.97 0.30 23.26
CA ILE A 294 13.10 1.76 23.25
C ILE A 294 12.02 2.25 24.20
N GLU A 295 12.38 2.96 25.26
CA GLU A 295 11.37 3.59 26.11
C GLU A 295 10.53 4.58 25.30
N ASP A 296 9.19 4.47 25.41
CA ASP A 296 8.29 5.49 24.89
C ASP A 296 8.51 6.76 25.69
N ILE A 297 9.19 7.70 25.06
CA ILE A 297 9.26 9.05 25.57
C ILE A 297 8.11 9.80 24.89
N ASN A 298 6.98 9.83 25.61
CA ASN A 298 5.84 10.69 25.31
C ASN A 298 6.23 12.16 25.40
#